data_d38b6389ba962bdd003a6debedce9276
#
_entry.id   d38b6389ba962bdd003a6debedce9276
#
_cell.length_a   1.000
_cell.length_b   1.000
_cell.length_c   1.000
_cell.angle_alpha   90.00
_cell.angle_beta   90.00
_cell.angle_gamma   90.00
#
_symmetry.space_group_name_H-M   'P 1'
#
loop_
_entity.id
_entity.type
_entity.pdbx_description
1 polymer ?
#
loop_
_entity_poly.entity_id
_entity_poly.type
_entity_poly.pdbx_seq_one_letter_code
_entity_poly.pdbx_strand_id
1 'polypeptide(L)'
;MLFTTSNFIGHVLACGCVYLLVLTGMIFAKNISLNAKSLYKYSSVTMHIKCRGGFYPRSNNKVKRAEVPNDKVEWSVPFPDYAARKYTAAHILAAPAYADPEIGSPGFVPCWNTLDGKINRRSHEGTYSIDDGFPWNMHGRTGIAGRGALGRWGPNHAADPIVTRWKIAGNEFVHGNSGKPILQFVCIQRRDSGEWAIPGGMVDPGERVSATLQREFQEEALNSIEMTHEQKQQIEQKLNNFFQGGEEVFRGYVDDPRNTDNAWMETVAYNFHESNQDGALYSLHLHAGDDAQAVKWQDIDSRLNLYASHRDLIQKVVEMHNAHW
;
A
#
# COMPACT_ATOMS: atom_id res chain seq x y z
N MET A 1 78.90 12.21 -1.66
CA MET A 1 78.04 12.71 -0.57
C MET A 1 77.11 13.76 -1.16
N LEU A 2 75.98 13.34 -1.64
CA LEU A 2 74.89 14.23 -2.11
C LEU A 2 73.61 13.53 -1.78
N PHE A 3 72.92 13.97 -0.74
CA PHE A 3 71.57 13.54 -0.42
C PHE A 3 70.59 14.36 -1.21
N THR A 4 69.81 13.68 -2.01
CA THR A 4 68.72 14.25 -2.81
C THR A 4 67.45 14.45 -1.97
N THR A 5 67.02 15.69 -1.80
CA THR A 5 65.73 16.11 -1.30
C THR A 5 64.71 16.08 -2.41
N SER A 6 63.98 14.98 -2.54
CA SER A 6 62.87 14.90 -3.51
C SER A 6 61.89 13.80 -3.14
N ASN A 7 61.13 13.95 -2.06
CA ASN A 7 59.96 13.06 -1.79
C ASN A 7 58.94 13.64 -0.79
N PHE A 8 58.89 14.98 -0.58
CA PHE A 8 57.94 15.54 0.39
C PHE A 8 56.76 16.34 -0.21
N ILE A 9 56.75 16.56 -1.54
CA ILE A 9 55.72 17.39 -2.18
C ILE A 9 54.57 16.52 -2.77
N GLY A 10 54.80 15.22 -3.01
CA GLY A 10 53.79 14.32 -3.62
C GLY A 10 52.64 13.90 -2.68
N HIS A 11 52.88 13.85 -1.37
CA HIS A 11 51.86 13.38 -0.42
C HIS A 11 50.86 14.44 0.06
N VAL A 12 51.16 15.72 -0.04
CA VAL A 12 50.25 16.78 0.39
C VAL A 12 49.18 17.09 -0.66
N LEU A 13 49.51 16.92 -1.95
CA LEU A 13 48.53 17.14 -3.04
C LEU A 13 47.49 15.99 -3.18
N ALA A 14 47.87 14.74 -2.84
CA ALA A 14 46.96 13.61 -2.85
C ALA A 14 45.91 13.67 -1.74
N CYS A 15 46.29 14.21 -0.56
CA CYS A 15 45.38 14.36 0.56
C CYS A 15 44.34 15.47 0.37
N GLY A 16 44.68 16.54 -0.33
CA GLY A 16 43.80 17.66 -0.63
C GLY A 16 42.66 17.29 -1.63
N CYS A 17 42.97 16.50 -2.65
CA CYS A 17 41.97 16.07 -3.63
C CYS A 17 41.00 15.05 -3.07
N VAL A 18 41.41 14.16 -2.17
CA VAL A 18 40.50 13.21 -1.52
C VAL A 18 39.55 13.92 -0.56
N TYR A 19 40.03 14.93 0.19
CA TYR A 19 39.17 15.73 1.06
C TYR A 19 38.16 16.58 0.28
N LEU A 20 38.51 17.09 -0.88
CA LEU A 20 37.60 17.88 -1.73
C LEU A 20 36.50 17.01 -2.36
N LEU A 21 36.85 15.78 -2.77
CA LEU A 21 35.86 14.82 -3.32
C LEU A 21 34.90 14.29 -2.25
N VAL A 22 35.38 14.11 -1.00
CA VAL A 22 34.50 13.69 0.12
C VAL A 22 33.57 14.83 0.54
N LEU A 23 34.05 16.07 0.56
CA LEU A 23 33.19 17.24 0.88
C LEU A 23 32.17 17.53 -0.20
N THR A 24 32.50 17.40 -1.50
CA THR A 24 31.54 17.54 -2.59
C THR A 24 30.52 16.40 -2.61
N GLY A 25 30.93 15.15 -2.34
CA GLY A 25 30.04 14.00 -2.19
C GLY A 25 29.06 14.14 -1.00
N MET A 26 29.54 14.66 0.14
CA MET A 26 28.67 14.93 1.29
C MET A 26 27.72 16.10 1.08
N ILE A 27 28.11 17.13 0.34
CA ILE A 27 27.23 18.25 -0.03
C ILE A 27 26.16 17.78 -1.03
N PHE A 28 26.53 16.93 -2.01
CA PHE A 28 25.56 16.35 -2.94
C PHE A 28 24.58 15.40 -2.23
N ALA A 29 25.06 14.54 -1.32
CA ALA A 29 24.20 13.66 -0.55
C ALA A 29 23.27 14.42 0.41
N LYS A 30 23.73 15.52 1.04
CA LYS A 30 22.88 16.41 1.86
C LYS A 30 21.83 17.14 1.02
N ASN A 31 22.19 17.62 -0.17
CA ASN A 31 21.24 18.31 -1.05
C ASN A 31 20.21 17.36 -1.66
N ILE A 32 20.60 16.11 -1.98
CA ILE A 32 19.64 15.07 -2.44
C ILE A 32 18.71 14.67 -1.29
N SER A 33 19.21 14.52 -0.06
CA SER A 33 18.40 14.22 1.12
C SER A 33 17.45 15.37 1.50
N LEU A 34 17.87 16.62 1.33
CA LEU A 34 17.02 17.80 1.57
C LEU A 34 15.94 17.97 0.48
N ASN A 35 16.26 17.67 -0.78
CA ASN A 35 15.26 17.69 -1.86
C ASN A 35 14.29 16.50 -1.76
N ALA A 36 14.75 15.31 -1.37
CA ALA A 36 13.87 14.18 -1.15
C ALA A 36 12.89 14.44 0.02
N LYS A 37 13.37 15.01 1.13
CA LYS A 37 12.49 15.41 2.25
C LYS A 37 11.54 16.55 1.88
N SER A 38 11.94 17.48 0.99
CA SER A 38 11.08 18.55 0.47
C SER A 38 10.04 18.00 -0.52
N LEU A 39 10.40 17.07 -1.38
CA LEU A 39 9.47 16.40 -2.31
C LEU A 39 8.46 15.51 -1.57
N TYR A 40 8.89 14.81 -0.50
CA TYR A 40 7.98 14.06 0.37
C TYR A 40 6.98 14.99 1.09
N LYS A 41 7.40 16.19 1.49
CA LYS A 41 6.55 17.18 2.15
C LYS A 41 5.43 17.72 1.27
N TYR A 42 5.67 17.86 -0.04
CA TYR A 42 4.63 18.28 -1.01
C TYR A 42 3.69 17.13 -1.39
N SER A 43 4.13 15.87 -1.31
CA SER A 43 3.30 14.69 -1.61
C SER A 43 2.30 14.37 -0.49
N SER A 44 2.63 14.65 0.77
CA SER A 44 1.77 14.31 1.91
C SER A 44 0.44 15.08 1.92
N VAL A 45 0.42 16.33 1.45
CA VAL A 45 -0.80 17.16 1.40
C VAL A 45 -1.79 16.62 0.34
N THR A 46 -1.29 16.01 -0.73
CA THR A 46 -2.13 15.39 -1.77
C THR A 46 -2.59 13.98 -1.42
N MET A 47 -1.88 13.26 -0.56
CA MET A 47 -2.19 11.87 -0.20
C MET A 47 -3.41 11.72 0.74
N HIS A 48 -3.89 12.78 1.35
CA HIS A 48 -5.00 12.75 2.32
C HIS A 48 -6.35 13.22 1.75
N ILE A 49 -6.56 13.15 0.44
CA ILE A 49 -7.78 13.69 -0.20
C ILE A 49 -8.99 12.79 0.05
N LYS A 50 -8.82 11.46 -0.05
CA LYS A 50 -9.91 10.49 0.04
C LYS A 50 -10.43 10.29 1.46
N CYS A 51 -9.58 10.47 2.46
CA CYS A 51 -9.96 10.34 3.87
C CYS A 51 -10.29 11.67 4.56
N ARG A 52 -10.44 12.76 3.81
CA ARG A 52 -10.85 14.08 4.34
C ARG A 52 -12.15 14.56 3.73
N GLY A 53 -12.90 15.34 4.50
CA GLY A 53 -14.16 15.92 4.06
C GLY A 53 -15.31 14.92 3.92
N GLY A 54 -16.49 15.41 3.62
CA GLY A 54 -17.67 14.60 3.36
C GLY A 54 -18.14 13.73 4.53
N PHE A 55 -18.78 12.61 4.20
CA PHE A 55 -19.24 11.63 5.17
C PHE A 55 -18.28 10.44 5.26
N TYR A 56 -18.14 9.90 6.47
CA TYR A 56 -17.38 8.67 6.68
C TYR A 56 -18.03 7.49 5.96
N PRO A 57 -17.26 6.64 5.24
CA PRO A 57 -17.82 5.52 4.48
C PRO A 57 -18.54 4.52 5.39
N ARG A 58 -19.54 3.82 4.85
CA ARG A 58 -20.35 2.81 5.58
C ARG A 58 -21.08 3.36 6.81
N SER A 59 -21.17 4.69 6.96
CA SER A 59 -21.94 5.34 8.04
C SER A 59 -23.39 5.66 7.66
N ASN A 60 -23.84 5.26 6.46
CA ASN A 60 -25.12 5.65 5.87
C ASN A 60 -25.33 7.18 5.88
N ASN A 61 -24.26 7.94 5.61
CA ASN A 61 -24.22 9.40 5.64
C ASN A 61 -24.60 10.02 7.01
N LYS A 62 -24.44 9.25 8.10
CA LYS A 62 -24.75 9.74 9.47
C LYS A 62 -23.55 10.40 10.16
N VAL A 63 -22.33 10.10 9.70
CA VAL A 63 -21.11 10.58 10.35
C VAL A 63 -20.36 11.50 9.36
N LYS A 64 -20.54 12.82 9.54
CA LYS A 64 -19.81 13.82 8.78
C LYS A 64 -18.42 14.05 9.42
N ARG A 65 -17.37 14.11 8.62
CA ARG A 65 -16.02 14.47 9.07
C ARG A 65 -15.97 15.94 9.48
N ALA A 66 -15.15 16.26 10.48
CA ALA A 66 -14.76 17.65 10.73
C ALA A 66 -13.96 18.16 9.52
N GLU A 67 -14.13 19.42 9.20
CA GLU A 67 -13.40 20.03 8.09
C GLU A 67 -11.93 20.22 8.47
N VAL A 68 -11.03 19.81 7.58
CA VAL A 68 -9.58 19.96 7.73
C VAL A 68 -9.04 20.68 6.48
N PRO A 69 -8.75 21.98 6.59
CA PRO A 69 -8.11 22.72 5.50
C PRO A 69 -6.75 22.13 5.12
N ASN A 70 -6.35 22.28 3.86
CA ASN A 70 -5.09 21.67 3.37
C ASN A 70 -3.85 22.10 4.16
N ASP A 71 -3.81 23.34 4.61
CA ASP A 71 -2.72 23.91 5.43
C ASP A 71 -2.79 23.51 6.91
N LYS A 72 -3.83 22.78 7.33
CA LYS A 72 -4.05 22.31 8.71
C LYS A 72 -4.02 20.79 8.85
N VAL A 73 -3.59 20.06 7.83
CA VAL A 73 -3.53 18.60 7.85
C VAL A 73 -2.48 18.11 8.82
N GLU A 74 -1.27 18.64 8.77
CA GLU A 74 -0.16 18.20 9.62
C GLU A 74 -0.38 18.52 11.10
N TRP A 75 -0.06 17.59 11.99
CA TRP A 75 -0.16 17.75 13.45
C TRP A 75 0.73 18.88 13.99
N SER A 76 1.86 19.14 13.36
CA SER A 76 2.79 20.22 13.71
C SER A 76 2.21 21.63 13.49
N VAL A 77 1.15 21.75 12.68
CA VAL A 77 0.47 23.03 12.42
C VAL A 77 -0.59 23.26 13.49
N PRO A 78 -0.55 24.37 14.23
CA PRO A 78 -1.56 24.70 15.23
C PRO A 78 -2.96 24.76 14.62
N PHE A 79 -3.92 24.08 15.25
CA PHE A 79 -5.33 24.11 14.89
C PHE A 79 -6.19 24.01 16.17
N PRO A 80 -6.29 25.09 16.97
CA PRO A 80 -6.94 25.06 18.28
C PRO A 80 -8.41 24.63 18.22
N ASP A 81 -9.12 24.99 17.15
CA ASP A 81 -10.54 24.68 16.95
C ASP A 81 -10.78 23.27 16.37
N TYR A 82 -9.72 22.47 16.18
CA TYR A 82 -9.87 21.13 15.64
C TYR A 82 -10.58 20.20 16.62
N ALA A 83 -11.81 19.81 16.25
CA ALA A 83 -12.64 18.89 17.01
C ALA A 83 -13.05 17.72 16.10
N ALA A 84 -12.19 16.71 16.01
CA ALA A 84 -12.50 15.49 15.28
C ALA A 84 -13.70 14.77 15.90
N ARG A 85 -14.65 14.34 15.07
CA ARG A 85 -15.78 13.56 15.55
C ARG A 85 -15.32 12.17 15.96
N LYS A 86 -15.59 11.76 17.20
CA LYS A 86 -15.30 10.39 17.65
C LYS A 86 -16.27 9.41 17.00
N TYR A 87 -15.71 8.38 16.35
CA TYR A 87 -16.50 7.34 15.70
C TYR A 87 -15.74 6.01 15.62
N THR A 88 -16.39 4.96 16.07
CA THR A 88 -16.05 3.56 15.82
C THR A 88 -17.34 2.86 15.38
N ALA A 89 -17.29 2.11 14.29
CA ALA A 89 -18.47 1.48 13.70
C ALA A 89 -19.03 0.39 14.61
N ALA A 90 -20.36 0.20 14.58
CA ALA A 90 -21.05 -0.74 15.48
C ALA A 90 -20.52 -2.18 15.36
N HIS A 91 -20.18 -2.63 14.16
CA HIS A 91 -19.61 -3.97 13.94
C HIS A 91 -18.21 -4.12 14.56
N ILE A 92 -17.45 -3.03 14.70
CA ILE A 92 -16.15 -3.02 15.39
C ILE A 92 -16.35 -2.98 16.91
N LEU A 93 -17.33 -2.19 17.39
CA LEU A 93 -17.70 -2.15 18.81
C LEU A 93 -18.28 -3.48 19.32
N ALA A 94 -18.84 -4.30 18.42
CA ALA A 94 -19.28 -5.66 18.74
C ALA A 94 -18.11 -6.63 19.05
N ALA A 95 -16.87 -6.12 19.03
CA ALA A 95 -15.64 -6.82 19.40
C ALA A 95 -15.39 -8.14 18.62
N PRO A 96 -15.43 -8.12 17.29
CA PRO A 96 -15.05 -9.30 16.53
C PRO A 96 -13.58 -9.66 16.81
N ALA A 97 -13.19 -10.91 16.63
CA ALA A 97 -11.88 -11.43 17.00
C ALA A 97 -10.69 -10.66 16.35
N TYR A 98 -10.92 -10.05 15.19
CA TYR A 98 -9.92 -9.24 14.51
C TYR A 98 -9.82 -7.80 15.04
N ALA A 99 -10.75 -7.32 15.87
CA ALA A 99 -10.76 -5.94 16.36
C ALA A 99 -10.07 -5.80 17.73
N ASP A 100 -9.37 -4.69 17.90
CA ASP A 100 -8.85 -4.29 19.21
C ASP A 100 -10.00 -3.86 20.13
N PRO A 101 -9.85 -4.02 21.45
CA PRO A 101 -10.69 -3.33 22.44
C PRO A 101 -10.53 -1.80 22.35
N GLU A 102 -11.42 -1.06 23.03
CA GLU A 102 -11.25 0.39 23.18
C GLU A 102 -10.03 0.69 24.07
N ILE A 103 -9.32 1.79 23.79
CA ILE A 103 -8.22 2.28 24.64
C ILE A 103 -8.77 2.55 26.05
N GLY A 104 -8.09 2.06 27.07
CA GLY A 104 -8.52 2.13 28.45
C GLY A 104 -9.40 0.96 28.90
N SER A 105 -9.76 0.01 28.02
CA SER A 105 -10.45 -1.20 28.41
C SER A 105 -9.59 -2.07 29.35
N PRO A 106 -10.15 -2.70 30.38
CA PRO A 106 -9.40 -3.58 31.28
C PRO A 106 -8.65 -4.67 30.50
N GLY A 107 -7.35 -4.82 30.79
CA GLY A 107 -6.49 -5.83 30.14
C GLY A 107 -6.02 -5.50 28.72
N PHE A 108 -6.43 -4.38 28.13
CA PHE A 108 -5.91 -3.94 26.82
C PHE A 108 -4.77 -2.93 27.02
N VAL A 109 -3.54 -3.42 26.90
CA VAL A 109 -2.29 -2.64 27.01
C VAL A 109 -1.45 -2.90 25.76
N PRO A 110 -1.74 -2.25 24.63
CA PRO A 110 -1.04 -2.50 23.38
C PRO A 110 0.41 -2.01 23.42
N CYS A 111 1.31 -2.81 22.84
CA CYS A 111 2.71 -2.43 22.63
C CYS A 111 2.85 -1.74 21.25
N TRP A 112 2.90 -0.41 21.26
CA TRP A 112 2.96 0.39 20.03
C TRP A 112 4.31 0.30 19.31
N ASN A 113 4.30 0.53 17.98
CA ASN A 113 5.49 0.55 17.12
C ASN A 113 6.32 -0.74 17.14
N THR A 114 5.70 -1.87 17.51
CA THR A 114 6.37 -3.16 17.62
C THR A 114 5.45 -4.32 17.21
N LEU A 115 5.96 -5.54 17.26
CA LEU A 115 5.14 -6.74 17.20
C LEU A 115 4.53 -6.97 18.57
N ASP A 116 3.20 -6.89 18.67
CA ASP A 116 2.41 -7.03 19.90
C ASP A 116 1.70 -8.41 19.88
N GLY A 117 2.38 -9.42 20.42
CA GLY A 117 1.96 -10.81 20.27
C GLY A 117 1.95 -11.23 18.81
N LYS A 118 0.77 -11.54 18.25
CA LYS A 118 0.59 -11.85 16.82
C LYS A 118 0.24 -10.62 15.97
N ILE A 119 -0.02 -9.46 16.60
CA ILE A 119 -0.44 -8.26 15.91
C ILE A 119 0.78 -7.40 15.59
N ASN A 120 1.01 -7.13 14.33
CA ASN A 120 2.05 -6.19 13.94
C ASN A 120 1.51 -4.76 14.03
N ARG A 121 2.02 -3.97 15.00
CA ARG A 121 1.67 -2.54 15.18
C ARG A 121 2.76 -1.61 14.66
N ARG A 122 3.72 -2.11 13.89
CA ARG A 122 4.74 -1.28 13.23
C ARG A 122 4.16 -0.69 11.96
N SER A 123 4.35 0.61 11.76
CA SER A 123 4.12 1.18 10.45
C SER A 123 5.25 0.84 9.49
N HIS A 124 4.93 0.67 8.20
CA HIS A 124 5.93 0.52 7.14
C HIS A 124 6.75 1.80 6.92
N GLU A 125 6.25 2.95 7.39
CA GLU A 125 6.89 4.26 7.21
C GLU A 125 7.68 4.72 8.44
N GLY A 126 7.75 3.90 9.47
CA GLY A 126 8.54 4.17 10.67
C GLY A 126 7.71 4.35 11.94
N THR A 127 8.23 5.13 12.88
CA THR A 127 7.60 5.30 14.20
C THR A 127 6.54 6.38 14.16
N TYR A 128 5.34 6.08 14.62
CA TYR A 128 4.25 7.02 14.80
C TYR A 128 4.13 7.47 16.28
N SER A 129 3.58 8.67 16.48
CA SER A 129 3.40 9.26 17.78
C SER A 129 2.25 8.62 18.56
N ILE A 130 2.40 8.55 19.87
CA ILE A 130 1.37 8.13 20.82
C ILE A 130 1.14 9.29 21.78
N ASP A 131 -0.11 9.69 21.95
CA ASP A 131 -0.51 10.72 22.91
C ASP A 131 -1.76 10.27 23.63
N ASP A 132 -1.76 10.36 24.97
CA ASP A 132 -2.82 9.86 25.86
C ASP A 132 -3.25 8.41 25.54
N GLY A 133 -2.27 7.56 25.16
CA GLY A 133 -2.49 6.16 24.79
C GLY A 133 -3.02 5.93 23.38
N PHE A 134 -3.35 6.97 22.62
CA PHE A 134 -3.83 6.88 21.25
C PHE A 134 -2.71 7.02 20.22
N PRO A 135 -2.63 6.14 19.21
CA PRO A 135 -1.75 6.34 18.08
C PRO A 135 -2.29 7.46 17.19
N TRP A 136 -1.37 8.25 16.62
CA TRP A 136 -1.70 9.35 15.74
C TRP A 136 -1.27 9.05 14.30
N ASN A 137 -2.19 9.26 13.36
CA ASN A 137 -1.96 9.05 11.95
C ASN A 137 -0.78 9.90 11.46
N MET A 138 0.25 9.25 10.93
CA MET A 138 1.49 9.91 10.50
C MET A 138 1.28 10.96 9.39
N HIS A 139 0.20 10.82 8.62
CA HIS A 139 -0.16 11.72 7.54
C HIS A 139 -1.08 12.88 7.96
N GLY A 140 -1.42 12.96 9.25
CA GLY A 140 -2.13 14.09 9.83
C GLY A 140 -3.63 13.88 10.03
N ARG A 141 -4.34 14.99 10.14
CA ARG A 141 -5.77 15.04 10.50
C ARG A 141 -6.68 14.59 9.37
N THR A 142 -7.70 13.80 9.72
CA THR A 142 -8.72 13.28 8.78
C THR A 142 -10.13 13.78 9.08
N GLY A 143 -10.33 14.42 10.25
CA GLY A 143 -11.63 14.88 10.72
C GLY A 143 -12.46 13.82 11.45
N ILE A 144 -11.93 12.61 11.68
CA ILE A 144 -12.55 11.56 12.47
C ILE A 144 -11.53 11.01 13.46
N ALA A 145 -11.85 11.00 14.75
CA ALA A 145 -11.10 10.30 15.78
C ALA A 145 -11.73 8.92 16.06
N GLY A 146 -10.93 7.98 16.58
CA GLY A 146 -11.34 6.61 16.83
C GLY A 146 -10.94 5.66 15.73
N ARG A 147 -11.50 4.45 15.69
CA ARG A 147 -11.13 3.43 14.69
C ARG A 147 -11.95 3.49 13.41
N GLY A 148 -13.06 4.22 13.41
CA GLY A 148 -13.97 4.18 12.26
C GLY A 148 -14.47 2.77 11.99
N ALA A 149 -14.28 2.29 10.76
CA ALA A 149 -14.57 0.92 10.32
C ALA A 149 -13.34 0.00 10.33
N LEU A 150 -12.19 0.48 10.85
CA LEU A 150 -10.96 -0.30 10.93
C LEU A 150 -10.91 -1.09 12.27
N GLY A 151 -10.36 -2.29 12.22
CA GLY A 151 -10.33 -3.19 13.39
C GLY A 151 -9.27 -2.79 14.42
N ARG A 152 -8.14 -2.26 13.97
CA ARG A 152 -6.99 -1.98 14.84
C ARG A 152 -6.79 -0.50 15.05
N TRP A 153 -6.32 -0.14 16.24
CA TRP A 153 -5.71 1.16 16.50
C TRP A 153 -4.33 1.23 15.82
N GLY A 154 -4.00 2.37 15.25
CA GLY A 154 -2.77 2.55 14.49
C GLY A 154 -2.86 1.96 13.08
N PRO A 155 -1.74 1.40 12.56
CA PRO A 155 -1.71 0.83 11.21
C PRO A 155 -2.53 -0.46 11.12
N ASN A 156 -3.36 -0.54 10.07
CA ASN A 156 -4.10 -1.73 9.66
C ASN A 156 -3.49 -2.20 8.34
N HIS A 157 -2.81 -3.35 8.38
CA HIS A 157 -2.05 -3.86 7.25
C HIS A 157 -2.93 -4.63 6.28
N ALA A 158 -2.78 -4.32 5.00
CA ALA A 158 -3.36 -5.03 3.88
C ALA A 158 -2.28 -5.59 2.94
N ALA A 159 -2.68 -6.45 2.03
CA ALA A 159 -1.84 -6.97 0.97
C ALA A 159 -2.64 -7.04 -0.33
N ASP A 160 -2.05 -6.49 -1.41
CA ASP A 160 -2.68 -6.34 -2.72
C ASP A 160 -1.88 -7.09 -3.79
N PRO A 161 -2.30 -8.30 -4.20
CA PRO A 161 -1.69 -9.04 -5.30
C PRO A 161 -2.14 -8.47 -6.65
N ILE A 162 -1.24 -7.82 -7.37
CA ILE A 162 -1.47 -7.30 -8.71
C ILE A 162 -1.05 -8.35 -9.71
N VAL A 163 -1.99 -9.16 -10.16
CA VAL A 163 -1.75 -10.24 -11.12
C VAL A 163 -1.94 -9.72 -12.53
N THR A 164 -0.90 -9.78 -13.34
CA THR A 164 -0.87 -9.20 -14.69
C THR A 164 -0.42 -10.21 -15.75
N ARG A 165 -0.83 -9.93 -16.99
CA ARG A 165 -0.35 -10.60 -18.21
C ARG A 165 -0.36 -9.63 -19.38
N TRP A 166 0.33 -9.95 -20.46
CA TRP A 166 0.19 -9.21 -21.70
C TRP A 166 -1.15 -9.50 -22.37
N LYS A 167 -1.77 -8.49 -22.96
CA LYS A 167 -2.90 -8.71 -23.87
C LYS A 167 -2.40 -9.26 -25.18
N ILE A 168 -2.95 -10.41 -25.59
CA ILE A 168 -2.60 -11.07 -26.85
C ILE A 168 -3.81 -11.19 -27.78
N ALA A 169 -3.54 -11.16 -29.08
CA ALA A 169 -4.48 -11.49 -30.16
C ALA A 169 -3.80 -12.45 -31.12
N GLY A 170 -4.25 -13.69 -31.16
CA GLY A 170 -3.48 -14.76 -31.79
C GLY A 170 -2.17 -14.98 -31.02
N ASN A 171 -1.04 -14.87 -31.72
CA ASN A 171 0.32 -15.03 -31.15
C ASN A 171 1.06 -13.69 -30.95
N GLU A 172 0.38 -12.55 -31.09
CA GLU A 172 1.00 -11.23 -31.04
C GLU A 172 0.49 -10.39 -29.87
N PHE A 173 1.37 -9.55 -29.31
CA PHE A 173 0.97 -8.57 -28.29
C PHE A 173 0.12 -7.47 -28.92
N VAL A 174 -0.98 -7.13 -28.26
CA VAL A 174 -1.80 -5.99 -28.64
C VAL A 174 -1.16 -4.70 -28.14
N HIS A 175 -0.99 -3.72 -29.00
CA HIS A 175 -0.40 -2.43 -28.69
C HIS A 175 -1.46 -1.33 -28.57
N GLY A 176 -1.27 -0.43 -27.62
CA GLY A 176 -2.10 0.77 -27.45
C GLY A 176 -1.64 1.93 -28.34
N ASN A 177 -2.33 3.06 -28.22
CA ASN A 177 -2.05 4.28 -28.99
C ASN A 177 -0.62 4.84 -28.75
N SER A 178 0.03 4.48 -27.65
CA SER A 178 1.42 4.83 -27.36
C SER A 178 2.45 4.00 -28.12
N GLY A 179 2.02 3.01 -28.89
CA GLY A 179 2.90 2.02 -29.55
C GLY A 179 3.49 0.98 -28.60
N LYS A 180 3.11 1.01 -27.29
CA LYS A 180 3.55 0.05 -26.29
C LYS A 180 2.54 -1.08 -26.12
N PRO A 181 2.96 -2.29 -25.69
CA PRO A 181 2.05 -3.39 -25.44
C PRO A 181 1.09 -3.09 -24.28
N ILE A 182 -0.12 -3.62 -24.37
CA ILE A 182 -1.16 -3.47 -23.36
C ILE A 182 -1.01 -4.58 -22.30
N LEU A 183 -0.97 -4.20 -21.04
CA LEU A 183 -1.13 -5.12 -19.91
C LEU A 183 -2.62 -5.33 -19.61
N GLN A 184 -2.94 -6.53 -19.17
CA GLN A 184 -4.19 -6.84 -18.48
C GLN A 184 -3.88 -7.16 -17.03
N PHE A 185 -4.78 -6.80 -16.11
CA PHE A 185 -4.71 -7.22 -14.72
C PHE A 185 -6.01 -7.84 -14.26
N VAL A 186 -5.94 -8.70 -13.25
CA VAL A 186 -7.13 -9.24 -12.61
C VAL A 186 -7.74 -8.16 -11.73
N CYS A 187 -9.01 -7.83 -11.95
CA CYS A 187 -9.75 -6.94 -11.06
C CYS A 187 -11.07 -7.56 -10.62
N ILE A 188 -11.50 -7.18 -9.44
CA ILE A 188 -12.76 -7.57 -8.82
C ILE A 188 -13.69 -6.38 -8.70
N GLN A 189 -15.00 -6.63 -8.70
CA GLN A 189 -15.99 -5.63 -8.34
C GLN A 189 -16.40 -5.84 -6.88
N ARG A 190 -16.13 -4.87 -6.03
CA ARG A 190 -16.41 -4.93 -4.60
C ARG A 190 -17.91 -4.96 -4.32
N ARG A 191 -18.36 -5.82 -3.39
CA ARG A 191 -19.79 -5.90 -2.99
C ARG A 191 -20.24 -4.67 -2.21
N ASP A 192 -19.33 -4.06 -1.43
CA ASP A 192 -19.67 -2.97 -0.53
C ASP A 192 -19.81 -1.60 -1.20
N SER A 193 -19.06 -1.34 -2.28
CA SER A 193 -19.06 -0.05 -2.99
C SER A 193 -19.46 -0.15 -4.46
N GLY A 194 -19.43 -1.35 -5.05
CA GLY A 194 -19.62 -1.56 -6.49
C GLY A 194 -18.46 -1.10 -7.36
N GLU A 195 -17.39 -0.60 -6.76
CA GLU A 195 -16.20 -0.14 -7.48
C GLU A 195 -15.30 -1.29 -7.87
N TRP A 196 -14.57 -1.12 -8.99
CA TRP A 196 -13.55 -2.07 -9.41
C TRP A 196 -12.27 -1.87 -8.60
N ALA A 197 -11.62 -2.95 -8.22
CA ALA A 197 -10.45 -2.95 -7.35
C ALA A 197 -9.45 -4.04 -7.76
N ILE A 198 -8.20 -3.91 -7.33
CA ILE A 198 -7.25 -5.02 -7.26
C ILE A 198 -7.77 -5.99 -6.19
N PRO A 199 -7.72 -7.33 -6.39
CA PRO A 199 -7.93 -8.29 -5.31
C PRO A 199 -7.03 -7.95 -4.12
N GLY A 200 -7.52 -8.07 -2.91
CA GLY A 200 -6.70 -7.76 -1.75
C GLY A 200 -7.50 -7.60 -0.47
N GLY A 201 -6.85 -7.84 0.65
CA GLY A 201 -7.49 -7.78 1.94
C GLY A 201 -6.53 -7.61 3.10
N MET A 202 -7.06 -7.80 4.31
CA MET A 202 -6.33 -7.57 5.54
C MET A 202 -5.38 -8.73 5.84
N VAL A 203 -4.18 -8.39 6.32
CA VAL A 203 -3.22 -9.37 6.84
C VAL A 203 -3.70 -9.88 8.20
N ASP A 204 -3.91 -11.18 8.31
CA ASP A 204 -4.34 -11.82 9.56
C ASP A 204 -3.23 -11.81 10.63
N PRO A 205 -3.59 -11.83 11.92
CA PRO A 205 -2.62 -11.87 13.02
C PRO A 205 -1.65 -13.05 12.91
N GLY A 206 -0.36 -12.73 12.68
CA GLY A 206 0.70 -13.73 12.51
C GLY A 206 0.83 -14.30 11.09
N GLU A 207 0.00 -13.87 10.15
CA GLU A 207 0.12 -14.23 8.73
C GLU A 207 1.32 -13.51 8.09
N ARG A 208 1.95 -14.18 7.13
CA ARG A 208 2.99 -13.55 6.29
C ARG A 208 2.32 -12.86 5.11
N VAL A 209 2.80 -11.68 4.73
CA VAL A 209 2.29 -10.92 3.57
C VAL A 209 2.22 -11.78 2.30
N SER A 210 3.22 -12.62 2.05
CA SER A 210 3.23 -13.52 0.89
C SER A 210 2.08 -14.54 0.91
N ALA A 211 1.72 -15.04 2.10
CA ALA A 211 0.57 -15.94 2.25
C ALA A 211 -0.75 -15.18 2.06
N THR A 212 -0.86 -13.97 2.62
CA THR A 212 -2.02 -13.11 2.41
C THR A 212 -2.24 -12.81 0.91
N LEU A 213 -1.19 -12.42 0.18
CA LEU A 213 -1.26 -12.12 -1.26
C LEU A 213 -1.84 -13.30 -2.06
N GLN A 214 -1.39 -14.51 -1.77
CA GLN A 214 -1.88 -15.71 -2.45
C GLN A 214 -3.31 -16.06 -2.02
N ARG A 215 -3.62 -15.99 -0.72
CA ARG A 215 -4.94 -16.28 -0.16
C ARG A 215 -6.00 -15.34 -0.74
N GLU A 216 -5.76 -14.03 -0.69
CA GLU A 216 -6.68 -13.01 -1.21
C GLU A 216 -6.96 -13.21 -2.71
N PHE A 217 -5.93 -13.53 -3.50
CA PHE A 217 -6.15 -13.83 -4.91
C PHE A 217 -6.99 -15.09 -5.11
N GLN A 218 -6.76 -16.13 -4.32
CA GLN A 218 -7.52 -17.38 -4.42
C GLN A 218 -8.98 -17.19 -3.97
N GLU A 219 -9.21 -16.44 -2.90
CA GLU A 219 -10.55 -16.18 -2.35
C GLU A 219 -11.37 -15.29 -3.26
N GLU A 220 -10.79 -14.19 -3.78
CA GLU A 220 -11.54 -13.19 -4.52
C GLU A 220 -11.62 -13.42 -6.03
N ALA A 221 -10.63 -14.09 -6.62
CA ALA A 221 -10.54 -14.22 -8.06
C ALA A 221 -10.78 -15.64 -8.59
N LEU A 222 -10.68 -16.68 -7.78
CA LEU A 222 -10.74 -18.06 -8.25
C LEU A 222 -11.94 -18.87 -7.74
N ASN A 223 -12.61 -18.43 -6.70
CA ASN A 223 -13.74 -19.12 -6.05
C ASN A 223 -13.63 -20.66 -6.13
N SER A 224 -12.70 -21.24 -5.40
CA SER A 224 -12.34 -22.66 -5.49
C SER A 224 -13.46 -23.62 -5.04
N ILE A 225 -14.64 -23.11 -4.69
CA ILE A 225 -15.75 -23.90 -4.09
C ILE A 225 -16.32 -24.92 -5.08
N GLU A 226 -16.35 -24.60 -6.37
CA GLU A 226 -16.96 -25.43 -7.42
C GLU A 226 -15.99 -26.40 -8.12
N MET A 227 -14.70 -26.40 -7.75
CA MET A 227 -13.68 -27.25 -8.37
C MET A 227 -13.58 -28.62 -7.72
N THR A 228 -13.23 -29.66 -8.52
CA THR A 228 -12.87 -30.98 -7.97
C THR A 228 -11.57 -30.89 -7.17
N HIS A 229 -11.36 -31.82 -6.27
CA HIS A 229 -10.13 -31.87 -5.44
C HIS A 229 -8.84 -31.93 -6.29
N GLU A 230 -8.85 -32.66 -7.38
CA GLU A 230 -7.72 -32.78 -8.31
C GLU A 230 -7.45 -31.47 -9.06
N GLN A 231 -8.49 -30.79 -9.51
CA GLN A 231 -8.38 -29.47 -10.16
C GLN A 231 -7.82 -28.42 -9.19
N LYS A 232 -8.28 -28.43 -7.94
CA LYS A 232 -7.72 -27.56 -6.89
C LYS A 232 -6.24 -27.78 -6.69
N GLN A 233 -5.81 -29.00 -6.50
CA GLN A 233 -4.38 -29.32 -6.28
C GLN A 233 -3.50 -28.88 -7.46
N GLN A 234 -3.93 -29.11 -8.70
CA GLN A 234 -3.18 -28.69 -9.88
C GLN A 234 -3.06 -27.16 -9.98
N ILE A 235 -4.13 -26.44 -9.69
CA ILE A 235 -4.13 -24.98 -9.69
C ILE A 235 -3.29 -24.44 -8.55
N GLU A 236 -3.45 -24.97 -7.33
CA GLU A 236 -2.65 -24.57 -6.17
C GLU A 236 -1.15 -24.74 -6.42
N GLN A 237 -0.73 -25.84 -7.02
CA GLN A 237 0.68 -26.08 -7.32
C GLN A 237 1.22 -25.08 -8.34
N LYS A 238 0.45 -24.76 -9.38
CA LYS A 238 0.81 -23.75 -10.39
C LYS A 238 0.87 -22.35 -9.78
N LEU A 239 -0.10 -21.99 -8.93
CA LEU A 239 -0.16 -20.71 -8.25
C LEU A 239 0.96 -20.57 -7.21
N ASN A 240 1.27 -21.60 -6.45
CA ASN A 240 2.37 -21.57 -5.49
C ASN A 240 3.68 -21.18 -6.15
N ASN A 241 3.98 -21.74 -7.32
CA ASN A 241 5.18 -21.36 -8.08
C ASN A 241 5.10 -19.93 -8.62
N PHE A 242 3.94 -19.52 -9.13
CA PHE A 242 3.70 -18.19 -9.66
C PHE A 242 3.86 -17.09 -8.60
N PHE A 243 3.28 -17.30 -7.41
CA PHE A 243 3.37 -16.34 -6.30
C PHE A 243 4.73 -16.28 -5.59
N GLN A 244 5.70 -17.10 -5.99
CA GLN A 244 7.09 -16.99 -5.53
C GLN A 244 7.89 -15.90 -6.28
N GLY A 245 7.45 -15.50 -7.48
CA GLY A 245 8.16 -14.59 -8.38
C GLY A 245 7.67 -13.14 -8.36
N GLY A 246 6.98 -12.70 -7.31
CA GLY A 246 6.42 -11.35 -7.24
C GLY A 246 7.47 -10.26 -7.05
N GLU A 247 7.23 -9.09 -7.63
CA GLU A 247 8.04 -7.88 -7.46
C GLU A 247 7.27 -6.83 -6.64
N GLU A 248 7.91 -6.26 -5.61
CA GLU A 248 7.27 -5.26 -4.76
C GLU A 248 7.03 -3.95 -5.53
N VAL A 249 5.77 -3.54 -5.60
CA VAL A 249 5.32 -2.31 -6.29
C VAL A 249 5.25 -1.15 -5.31
N PHE A 250 4.77 -1.44 -4.09
CA PHE A 250 4.52 -0.43 -3.08
C PHE A 250 4.49 -1.05 -1.68
N ARG A 251 4.94 -0.25 -0.72
CA ARG A 251 4.83 -0.56 0.72
C ARG A 251 4.65 0.74 1.47
N GLY A 252 3.58 0.87 2.26
CA GLY A 252 3.36 2.05 3.08
C GLY A 252 1.90 2.44 3.22
N TYR A 253 1.68 3.66 3.65
CA TYR A 253 0.37 4.27 3.84
C TYR A 253 -0.41 4.42 2.52
N VAL A 254 -1.70 4.16 2.57
CA VAL A 254 -2.63 4.42 1.45
C VAL A 254 -3.71 5.41 1.88
N ASP A 255 -4.06 6.35 0.99
CA ASP A 255 -5.16 7.29 1.20
C ASP A 255 -6.50 6.55 1.01
N ASP A 256 -6.90 5.83 2.06
CA ASP A 256 -8.14 5.06 2.09
C ASP A 256 -9.25 5.87 2.76
N PRO A 257 -10.46 5.89 2.22
CA PRO A 257 -11.57 6.64 2.83
C PRO A 257 -11.95 6.16 4.25
N ARG A 258 -11.50 4.99 4.69
CA ARG A 258 -11.70 4.48 6.05
C ARG A 258 -10.72 5.08 7.07
N ASN A 259 -9.64 5.73 6.64
CA ASN A 259 -8.64 6.28 7.55
C ASN A 259 -9.24 7.31 8.50
N THR A 260 -8.73 7.29 9.72
CA THR A 260 -9.06 8.21 10.82
C THR A 260 -7.77 8.80 11.40
N ASP A 261 -7.91 9.69 12.38
CA ASP A 261 -6.79 10.26 13.13
C ASP A 261 -6.01 9.20 13.93
N ASN A 262 -6.66 8.07 14.27
CA ASN A 262 -6.10 7.07 15.18
C ASN A 262 -6.02 5.66 14.59
N ALA A 263 -6.49 5.45 13.37
CA ALA A 263 -6.44 4.19 12.66
C ALA A 263 -6.33 4.46 11.15
N TRP A 264 -5.39 3.80 10.47
CA TRP A 264 -5.14 4.03 9.05
C TRP A 264 -4.73 2.76 8.34
N MET A 265 -4.90 2.75 7.03
CA MET A 265 -4.54 1.64 6.15
C MET A 265 -3.10 1.79 5.66
N GLU A 266 -2.38 0.69 5.74
CA GLU A 266 -1.11 0.50 5.05
C GLU A 266 -1.19 -0.76 4.22
N THR A 267 -0.58 -0.76 3.04
CA THR A 267 -0.56 -1.95 2.19
C THR A 267 0.83 -2.32 1.74
N VAL A 268 0.96 -3.60 1.39
CA VAL A 268 2.10 -4.12 0.63
C VAL A 268 1.55 -4.67 -0.68
N ALA A 269 1.86 -4.02 -1.79
CA ALA A 269 1.45 -4.44 -3.11
C ALA A 269 2.60 -5.11 -3.86
N TYR A 270 2.34 -6.28 -4.44
CA TYR A 270 3.27 -7.03 -5.28
C TYR A 270 2.68 -7.26 -6.65
N ASN A 271 3.48 -7.06 -7.69
CA ASN A 271 3.12 -7.49 -9.03
C ASN A 271 3.60 -8.91 -9.30
N PHE A 272 2.70 -9.74 -9.78
CA PHE A 272 2.95 -11.08 -10.27
C PHE A 272 2.60 -11.10 -11.75
N HIS A 273 3.60 -11.19 -12.62
CA HIS A 273 3.43 -11.07 -14.06
C HIS A 273 3.64 -12.38 -14.80
N GLU A 274 2.64 -12.78 -15.60
CA GLU A 274 2.78 -13.92 -16.53
C GLU A 274 3.29 -13.43 -17.88
N SER A 275 4.55 -13.67 -18.12
CA SER A 275 5.21 -13.29 -19.38
C SER A 275 5.10 -14.36 -20.49
N ASN A 276 4.85 -15.61 -20.10
CA ASN A 276 4.75 -16.73 -21.05
C ASN A 276 3.31 -16.88 -21.55
N GLN A 277 3.10 -16.82 -22.87
CA GLN A 277 1.78 -16.96 -23.49
C GLN A 277 1.15 -18.36 -23.25
N ASP A 278 1.97 -19.38 -23.02
CA ASP A 278 1.52 -20.72 -22.63
C ASP A 278 1.40 -20.87 -21.11
N GLY A 279 1.58 -19.78 -20.36
CA GLY A 279 1.56 -19.76 -18.92
C GLY A 279 0.18 -20.06 -18.32
N ALA A 280 0.19 -20.46 -17.06
CA ALA A 280 -1.01 -20.91 -16.35
C ALA A 280 -2.13 -19.86 -16.33
N LEU A 281 -1.80 -18.56 -16.29
CA LEU A 281 -2.80 -17.50 -16.21
C LEU A 281 -3.58 -17.26 -17.50
N TYR A 282 -3.07 -17.66 -18.67
CA TYR A 282 -3.83 -17.53 -19.91
C TYR A 282 -4.97 -18.53 -20.02
N SER A 283 -4.84 -19.68 -19.34
CA SER A 283 -5.88 -20.72 -19.25
C SER A 283 -6.73 -20.62 -17.98
N LEU A 284 -6.43 -19.68 -17.08
CA LEU A 284 -7.11 -19.56 -15.80
C LEU A 284 -8.51 -18.96 -15.98
N HIS A 285 -9.53 -19.68 -15.53
CA HIS A 285 -10.89 -19.19 -15.46
C HIS A 285 -11.08 -18.44 -14.13
N LEU A 286 -11.47 -17.16 -14.26
CA LEU A 286 -11.73 -16.31 -13.11
C LEU A 286 -13.18 -16.50 -12.63
N HIS A 287 -13.36 -16.65 -11.33
CA HIS A 287 -14.67 -16.75 -10.68
C HIS A 287 -14.69 -15.82 -9.47
N ALA A 288 -15.74 -14.98 -9.37
CA ALA A 288 -15.89 -14.06 -8.24
C ALA A 288 -16.09 -14.82 -6.93
N GLY A 289 -15.27 -14.49 -5.93
CA GLY A 289 -15.32 -15.09 -4.60
C GLY A 289 -16.21 -14.33 -3.61
N ASP A 290 -15.93 -14.51 -2.31
CA ASP A 290 -16.84 -14.11 -1.23
C ASP A 290 -17.17 -12.63 -1.18
N ASP A 291 -16.18 -11.75 -1.31
CA ASP A 291 -16.36 -10.28 -1.24
C ASP A 291 -16.46 -9.60 -2.62
N ALA A 292 -16.40 -10.38 -3.70
CA ALA A 292 -16.52 -9.89 -5.07
C ALA A 292 -17.88 -10.18 -5.69
N GLN A 293 -18.45 -9.18 -6.39
CA GLN A 293 -19.64 -9.36 -7.24
C GLN A 293 -19.28 -9.91 -8.62
N ALA A 294 -18.12 -9.53 -9.12
CA ALA A 294 -17.60 -9.93 -10.42
C ALA A 294 -16.06 -9.89 -10.41
N VAL A 295 -15.48 -10.69 -11.32
CA VAL A 295 -14.02 -10.71 -11.57
C VAL A 295 -13.77 -10.74 -13.07
N LYS A 296 -12.72 -10.08 -13.53
CA LYS A 296 -12.34 -10.08 -14.96
C LYS A 296 -10.86 -9.75 -15.17
N TRP A 297 -10.36 -10.10 -16.35
CA TRP A 297 -9.17 -9.47 -16.90
C TRP A 297 -9.56 -8.11 -17.48
N GLN A 298 -8.91 -7.06 -16.99
CA GLN A 298 -9.13 -5.67 -17.40
C GLN A 298 -7.91 -5.14 -18.13
N ASP A 299 -8.11 -4.60 -19.33
CA ASP A 299 -7.07 -3.85 -20.04
C ASP A 299 -6.67 -2.64 -19.21
N ILE A 300 -5.37 -2.39 -19.12
CA ILE A 300 -4.85 -1.21 -18.41
C ILE A 300 -4.79 -0.03 -19.36
N ASP A 301 -5.38 1.09 -18.96
CA ASP A 301 -5.22 2.40 -19.57
C ASP A 301 -5.40 3.52 -18.54
N SER A 302 -5.00 4.74 -18.90
CA SER A 302 -5.01 5.91 -18.02
C SER A 302 -6.40 6.37 -17.55
N ARG A 303 -7.48 5.84 -18.12
CA ARG A 303 -8.89 6.19 -17.79
C ARG A 303 -9.49 5.27 -16.72
N LEU A 304 -8.72 4.27 -16.25
CA LEU A 304 -9.18 3.36 -15.22
C LEU A 304 -9.65 4.14 -13.99
N ASN A 305 -10.87 3.82 -13.56
CA ASN A 305 -11.42 4.27 -12.28
C ASN A 305 -11.49 3.08 -11.34
N LEU A 306 -10.65 3.11 -10.31
CA LEU A 306 -10.49 2.03 -9.34
C LEU A 306 -10.69 2.56 -7.91
N TYR A 307 -11.09 1.65 -7.02
CA TYR A 307 -11.23 1.93 -5.60
C TYR A 307 -9.93 2.49 -4.99
N ALA A 308 -10.08 3.44 -4.08
CA ALA A 308 -9.00 4.03 -3.29
C ALA A 308 -7.76 4.41 -4.14
N SER A 309 -6.57 3.97 -3.74
CA SER A 309 -5.29 4.27 -4.42
C SER A 309 -4.88 3.21 -5.45
N HIS A 310 -5.77 2.27 -5.81
CA HIS A 310 -5.42 1.15 -6.70
C HIS A 310 -4.96 1.60 -8.09
N ARG A 311 -5.50 2.73 -8.60
CA ARG A 311 -5.05 3.30 -9.88
C ARG A 311 -3.57 3.67 -9.86
N ASP A 312 -3.09 4.22 -8.73
CA ASP A 312 -1.70 4.65 -8.60
C ASP A 312 -0.75 3.44 -8.53
N LEU A 313 -1.20 2.33 -7.92
CA LEU A 313 -0.47 1.06 -7.92
C LEU A 313 -0.38 0.46 -9.33
N ILE A 314 -1.47 0.47 -10.09
CA ILE A 314 -1.49 -0.01 -11.48
C ILE A 314 -0.58 0.85 -12.37
N GLN A 315 -0.54 2.17 -12.19
CA GLN A 315 0.37 3.04 -12.92
C GLN A 315 1.84 2.65 -12.69
N LYS A 316 2.24 2.37 -11.45
CA LYS A 316 3.58 1.90 -11.14
C LYS A 316 3.92 0.58 -11.86
N VAL A 317 2.98 -0.36 -11.89
CA VAL A 317 3.15 -1.63 -12.63
C VAL A 317 3.36 -1.39 -14.13
N VAL A 318 2.60 -0.46 -14.73
CA VAL A 318 2.80 -0.06 -16.14
C VAL A 318 4.20 0.49 -16.37
N GLU A 319 4.70 1.33 -15.45
CA GLU A 319 6.06 1.89 -15.52
C GLU A 319 7.13 0.79 -15.41
N MET A 320 6.97 -0.19 -14.49
CA MET A 320 7.86 -1.34 -14.31
C MET A 320 7.99 -2.17 -15.60
N HIS A 321 6.90 -2.39 -16.31
CA HIS A 321 6.85 -3.19 -17.54
C HIS A 321 7.03 -2.37 -18.84
N ASN A 322 7.22 -1.05 -18.74
CA ASN A 322 7.24 -0.14 -19.89
C ASN A 322 6.03 -0.36 -20.83
N ALA A 323 4.85 -0.57 -20.27
CA ALA A 323 3.62 -0.87 -20.97
C ALA A 323 2.84 0.38 -21.42
N HIS A 324 1.71 0.18 -22.11
CA HIS A 324 0.76 1.24 -22.45
C HIS A 324 0.02 1.77 -21.22
N TRP A 325 -0.12 3.12 -21.16
CA TRP A 325 -0.88 3.84 -20.12
C TRP A 325 -1.78 4.90 -20.70
#